data_625cde95ca6473ef32c90d6c05a568de
#
_entry.id   625cde95ca6473ef32c90d6c05a568de
#
_cell.length_a   1.000
_cell.length_b   1.000
_cell.length_c   1.000
_cell.angle_alpha   90.00
_cell.angle_beta   90.00
_cell.angle_gamma   90.00
#
_symmetry.space_group_name_H-M   'P 1'
#
loop_
_entity.id
_entity.type
_entity.pdbx_description
1 polymer ?
#
loop_
_entity_poly.entity_id
_entity_poly.type
_entity_poly.pdbx_seq_one_letter_code
_entity_poly.pdbx_strand_id
1 'polypeptide(L)'
;MEYFLQLFGAIPLSTVIVFIAAVTFLVGLNIKVYKFIVTNHDKLQEKDETFKKIIDCLEEVKQEQKELKEAVNELHGAQQEIAEKQDIFEEQHRNHSLNKLRDRLLGSYRYYTDPKKNPLQAWSEMEKEAFDKLFYDYEELGGDGFMHSTVEPAMAALEVVLMTDTARLAEVMKQRLG
;
A
#
# COMPACT_ATOMS: atom_id res chain seq x y z
N MET A 1 -91.08 39.48 -20.05
CA MET A 1 -90.67 39.11 -21.43
C MET A 1 -90.50 40.34 -22.33
N GLU A 2 -91.34 41.37 -22.17
CA GLU A 2 -91.29 42.59 -22.98
C GLU A 2 -89.95 43.39 -22.89
N TYR A 3 -89.40 43.55 -21.69
CA TYR A 3 -88.12 44.24 -21.50
C TYR A 3 -86.92 43.56 -22.21
N PHE A 4 -86.92 42.26 -22.34
CA PHE A 4 -85.85 41.53 -23.04
C PHE A 4 -85.97 41.71 -24.55
N LEU A 5 -87.16 41.69 -25.10
CA LEU A 5 -87.45 41.94 -26.53
C LEU A 5 -87.08 43.40 -26.92
N GLN A 6 -87.36 44.36 -26.02
CA GLN A 6 -87.06 45.78 -26.25
C GLN A 6 -85.53 46.06 -26.29
N LEU A 7 -84.76 45.34 -25.47
CA LEU A 7 -83.29 45.51 -25.40
C LEU A 7 -82.52 44.70 -26.49
N PHE A 8 -83.11 43.57 -26.93
CA PHE A 8 -82.38 42.67 -27.83
C PHE A 8 -83.03 42.47 -29.21
N GLY A 9 -84.32 42.95 -29.39
CA GLY A 9 -85.07 42.76 -30.60
C GLY A 9 -84.55 43.49 -31.87
N ALA A 10 -83.56 44.41 -31.69
CA ALA A 10 -82.96 45.14 -32.77
C ALA A 10 -81.54 44.59 -33.19
N ILE A 11 -81.07 43.56 -32.50
CA ILE A 11 -79.76 43.00 -32.82
C ILE A 11 -79.90 41.94 -33.92
N PRO A 12 -79.22 42.12 -35.08
CA PRO A 12 -79.29 41.12 -36.12
C PRO A 12 -78.68 39.81 -35.70
N LEU A 13 -79.25 38.67 -36.05
CA LEU A 13 -78.84 37.33 -35.70
C LEU A 13 -77.32 37.06 -36.04
N SER A 14 -76.86 37.66 -37.12
CA SER A 14 -75.45 37.60 -37.54
C SER A 14 -74.49 38.19 -36.49
N THR A 15 -74.90 39.27 -35.79
CA THR A 15 -74.05 39.89 -34.72
C THR A 15 -73.96 38.97 -33.50
N VAL A 16 -75.00 38.26 -33.14
CA VAL A 16 -75.07 37.28 -32.06
C VAL A 16 -74.13 36.11 -32.38
N ILE A 17 -74.16 35.60 -33.58
CA ILE A 17 -73.30 34.49 -34.04
C ILE A 17 -71.80 34.92 -33.99
N VAL A 18 -71.48 36.11 -34.50
CA VAL A 18 -70.11 36.64 -34.43
C VAL A 18 -69.65 36.81 -33.00
N PHE A 19 -70.53 37.32 -32.10
CA PHE A 19 -70.21 37.47 -30.69
C PHE A 19 -69.89 36.11 -30.03
N ILE A 20 -70.77 35.10 -30.25
CA ILE A 20 -70.47 33.75 -29.74
C ILE A 20 -69.19 33.16 -30.28
N ALA A 21 -68.91 33.32 -31.57
CA ALA A 21 -67.68 32.89 -32.18
C ALA A 21 -66.42 33.58 -31.55
N ALA A 22 -66.53 34.90 -31.28
CA ALA A 22 -65.46 35.65 -30.67
C ALA A 22 -65.19 35.20 -29.22
N VAL A 23 -66.27 34.97 -28.43
CA VAL A 23 -66.20 34.48 -27.08
C VAL A 23 -65.57 33.07 -27.00
N THR A 24 -66.05 32.17 -27.87
CA THR A 24 -65.44 30.79 -27.95
C THR A 24 -63.96 30.80 -28.39
N PHE A 25 -63.63 31.69 -29.27
CA PHE A 25 -62.19 31.88 -29.65
C PHE A 25 -61.36 32.39 -28.50
N LEU A 26 -61.82 33.44 -27.76
CA LEU A 26 -61.14 33.98 -26.60
C LEU A 26 -60.99 32.94 -25.48
N VAL A 27 -62.01 32.14 -25.21
CA VAL A 27 -61.96 31.05 -24.24
C VAL A 27 -60.90 30.00 -24.67
N GLY A 28 -60.93 29.64 -25.97
CA GLY A 28 -59.92 28.71 -26.51
C GLY A 28 -58.48 29.20 -26.38
N LEU A 29 -58.25 30.52 -26.62
CA LEU A 29 -56.94 31.15 -26.41
C LEU A 29 -56.53 31.14 -24.94
N ASN A 30 -57.43 31.47 -24.03
CA ASN A 30 -57.15 31.45 -22.59
C ASN A 30 -56.77 30.05 -22.12
N ILE A 31 -57.44 29.00 -22.56
CA ILE A 31 -57.13 27.60 -22.23
C ILE A 31 -55.74 27.23 -22.75
N LYS A 32 -55.39 27.65 -23.97
CA LYS A 32 -54.05 27.39 -24.52
C LYS A 32 -52.93 28.09 -23.74
N VAL A 33 -53.14 29.35 -23.40
CA VAL A 33 -52.17 30.13 -22.61
C VAL A 33 -52.01 29.54 -21.20
N TYR A 34 -53.16 29.19 -20.57
CA TYR A 34 -53.11 28.55 -19.26
C TYR A 34 -52.31 27.22 -19.28
N LYS A 35 -52.64 26.35 -20.24
CA LYS A 35 -51.89 25.09 -20.40
C LYS A 35 -50.38 25.30 -20.63
N PHE A 36 -50.01 26.28 -21.44
CA PHE A 36 -48.61 26.61 -21.70
C PHE A 36 -47.89 27.10 -20.43
N ILE A 37 -48.53 27.96 -19.65
CA ILE A 37 -47.97 28.47 -18.38
C ILE A 37 -47.77 27.30 -17.39
N VAL A 38 -48.81 26.46 -17.18
CA VAL A 38 -48.70 25.33 -16.26
C VAL A 38 -47.60 24.36 -16.69
N THR A 39 -47.60 23.96 -17.96
CA THR A 39 -46.56 23.03 -18.46
C THR A 39 -45.11 23.60 -18.32
N ASN A 40 -44.94 24.89 -18.52
CA ASN A 40 -43.60 25.51 -18.32
C ASN A 40 -43.24 25.64 -16.85
N HIS A 41 -44.22 25.91 -15.97
CA HIS A 41 -43.99 25.95 -14.52
C HIS A 41 -43.60 24.56 -13.99
N ASP A 42 -44.28 23.48 -14.40
CA ASP A 42 -43.96 22.12 -13.99
C ASP A 42 -42.52 21.72 -14.46
N LYS A 43 -42.15 22.08 -15.70
CA LYS A 43 -40.77 21.84 -16.20
C LYS A 43 -39.72 22.63 -15.44
N LEU A 44 -40.00 23.81 -14.96
CA LEU A 44 -39.11 24.61 -14.15
C LEU A 44 -38.92 23.96 -12.76
N GLN A 45 -39.97 23.51 -12.12
CA GLN A 45 -39.90 22.83 -10.84
C GLN A 45 -39.12 21.50 -10.93
N GLU A 46 -39.35 20.70 -11.97
CA GLU A 46 -38.57 19.46 -12.20
C GLU A 46 -37.08 19.72 -12.37
N LYS A 47 -36.72 20.82 -13.08
CA LYS A 47 -35.31 21.24 -13.19
C LYS A 47 -34.74 21.67 -11.84
N ASP A 48 -35.44 22.45 -11.05
CA ASP A 48 -34.97 22.91 -9.74
C ASP A 48 -34.78 21.74 -8.78
N GLU A 49 -35.66 20.75 -8.77
CA GLU A 49 -35.48 19.53 -7.98
C GLU A 49 -34.28 18.71 -8.45
N THR A 50 -34.06 18.64 -9.76
CA THR A 50 -32.91 17.95 -10.34
C THR A 50 -31.61 18.67 -9.98
N PHE A 51 -31.56 19.99 -10.06
CA PHE A 51 -30.41 20.78 -9.64
C PHE A 51 -30.10 20.59 -8.15
N LYS A 52 -31.14 20.58 -7.30
CA LYS A 52 -30.94 20.34 -5.88
C LYS A 52 -30.33 18.97 -5.59
N LYS A 53 -30.83 17.91 -6.23
CA LYS A 53 -30.25 16.56 -6.10
C LYS A 53 -28.80 16.50 -6.57
N ILE A 54 -28.44 17.22 -7.63
CA ILE A 54 -27.06 17.30 -8.12
C ILE A 54 -26.16 18.00 -7.10
N ILE A 55 -26.64 19.10 -6.49
CA ILE A 55 -25.88 19.82 -5.47
C ILE A 55 -25.66 18.93 -4.25
N ASP A 56 -26.68 18.26 -3.74
CA ASP A 56 -26.59 17.35 -2.60
C ASP A 56 -25.57 16.21 -2.89
N CYS A 57 -25.65 15.61 -4.07
CA CYS A 57 -24.69 14.58 -4.51
C CYS A 57 -23.25 15.11 -4.62
N LEU A 58 -23.06 16.35 -5.10
CA LEU A 58 -21.75 16.99 -5.16
C LEU A 58 -21.16 17.25 -3.76
N GLU A 59 -21.99 17.60 -2.80
CA GLU A 59 -21.56 17.79 -1.40
C GLU A 59 -21.13 16.45 -0.78
N GLU A 60 -21.90 15.37 -1.00
CA GLU A 60 -21.55 14.01 -0.57
C GLU A 60 -20.19 13.56 -1.17
N VAL A 61 -20.03 13.68 -2.48
CA VAL A 61 -18.76 13.32 -3.16
C VAL A 61 -17.59 14.14 -2.64
N LYS A 62 -17.81 15.43 -2.35
CA LYS A 62 -16.76 16.29 -1.79
C LYS A 62 -16.36 15.86 -0.37
N GLN A 63 -17.32 15.42 0.42
CA GLN A 63 -17.06 14.90 1.77
C GLN A 63 -16.30 13.57 1.70
N GLU A 64 -16.75 12.63 0.87
CA GLU A 64 -16.03 11.35 0.65
C GLU A 64 -14.61 11.58 0.14
N GLN A 65 -14.41 12.53 -0.76
CA GLN A 65 -13.08 12.89 -1.25
C GLN A 65 -12.16 13.41 -0.14
N LYS A 66 -12.72 14.17 0.81
CA LYS A 66 -11.96 14.67 1.96
C LYS A 66 -11.55 13.52 2.88
N GLU A 67 -12.47 12.63 3.22
CA GLU A 67 -12.22 11.46 4.07
C GLU A 67 -11.19 10.51 3.43
N LEU A 68 -11.32 10.27 2.13
CA LEU A 68 -10.34 9.49 1.38
C LEU A 68 -8.94 10.12 1.42
N LYS A 69 -8.84 11.43 1.29
CA LYS A 69 -7.57 12.15 1.38
C LYS A 69 -6.94 12.05 2.77
N GLU A 70 -7.73 12.12 3.83
CA GLU A 70 -7.28 11.93 5.21
C GLU A 70 -6.77 10.50 5.41
N ALA A 71 -7.52 9.48 4.97
CA ALA A 71 -7.11 8.08 5.05
C ALA A 71 -5.83 7.78 4.24
N VAL A 72 -5.65 8.39 3.08
CA VAL A 72 -4.42 8.27 2.28
C VAL A 72 -3.22 8.87 3.01
N ASN A 73 -3.40 10.01 3.68
CA ASN A 73 -2.32 10.63 4.46
C ASN A 73 -1.93 9.79 5.68
N GLU A 74 -2.90 9.20 6.39
CA GLU A 74 -2.64 8.28 7.50
C GLU A 74 -1.90 7.02 7.04
N LEU A 75 -2.33 6.45 5.91
CA LEU A 75 -1.64 5.30 5.29
C LEU A 75 -0.19 5.63 4.93
N HIS A 76 0.05 6.80 4.38
CA HIS A 76 1.39 7.25 4.01
C HIS A 76 2.29 7.42 5.25
N GLY A 77 1.76 7.99 6.33
CA GLY A 77 2.45 8.08 7.62
C GLY A 77 2.80 6.71 8.21
N ALA A 78 1.84 5.78 8.20
CA ALA A 78 2.07 4.41 8.66
C ALA A 78 3.12 3.67 7.81
N GLN A 79 3.13 3.88 6.51
CA GLN A 79 4.12 3.31 5.60
C GLN A 79 5.54 3.81 5.90
N GLN A 80 5.69 5.10 6.18
CA GLN A 80 6.99 5.67 6.58
C GLN A 80 7.49 5.08 7.91
N GLU A 81 6.60 4.96 8.91
CA GLU A 81 6.96 4.36 10.19
C GLU A 81 7.39 2.89 10.05
N ILE A 82 6.72 2.13 9.18
CA ILE A 82 7.10 0.75 8.89
C ILE A 82 8.49 0.69 8.22
N ALA A 83 8.77 1.57 7.26
CA ALA A 83 10.08 1.62 6.58
C ALA A 83 11.20 1.92 7.58
N GLU A 84 11.04 2.92 8.46
CA GLU A 84 12.03 3.23 9.50
C GLU A 84 12.27 2.06 10.46
N LYS A 85 11.20 1.37 10.89
CA LYS A 85 11.32 0.19 11.75
C LYS A 85 12.02 -0.97 11.03
N GLN A 86 11.79 -1.14 9.74
CA GLN A 86 12.43 -2.16 8.94
C GLN A 86 13.93 -1.92 8.85
N ASP A 87 14.37 -0.69 8.57
CA ASP A 87 15.79 -0.34 8.51
C ASP A 87 16.51 -0.62 9.83
N ILE A 88 15.90 -0.21 10.96
CA ILE A 88 16.43 -0.48 12.30
C ILE A 88 16.52 -2.00 12.55
N PHE A 89 15.48 -2.75 12.19
CA PHE A 89 15.47 -4.20 12.37
C PHE A 89 16.54 -4.90 11.52
N GLU A 90 16.72 -4.49 10.27
CA GLU A 90 17.74 -5.04 9.38
C GLU A 90 19.15 -4.78 9.93
N GLU A 91 19.42 -3.58 10.43
CA GLU A 91 20.71 -3.25 11.05
C GLU A 91 20.95 -4.07 12.32
N GLN A 92 19.97 -4.19 13.21
CA GLN A 92 20.07 -5.00 14.41
C GLN A 92 20.30 -6.47 14.09
N HIS A 93 19.58 -7.01 13.09
CA HIS A 93 19.71 -8.39 12.66
C HIS A 93 21.10 -8.66 12.05
N ARG A 94 21.62 -7.74 11.24
CA ARG A 94 22.97 -7.81 10.67
C ARG A 94 24.02 -7.81 11.78
N ASN A 95 23.94 -6.89 12.73
CA ASN A 95 24.88 -6.80 13.86
C ASN A 95 24.84 -8.04 14.76
N HIS A 96 23.64 -8.58 15.00
CA HIS A 96 23.50 -9.83 15.76
C HIS A 96 24.13 -11.02 15.03
N SER A 97 23.89 -11.15 13.73
CA SER A 97 24.46 -12.20 12.89
C SER A 97 25.97 -12.10 12.82
N LEU A 98 26.51 -10.89 12.62
CA LEU A 98 27.95 -10.63 12.61
C LEU A 98 28.61 -11.05 13.93
N ASN A 99 28.06 -10.66 15.09
CA ASN A 99 28.56 -11.03 16.40
C ASN A 99 28.53 -12.55 16.62
N LYS A 100 27.45 -13.22 16.19
CA LYS A 100 27.34 -14.68 16.28
C LYS A 100 28.38 -15.41 15.43
N LEU A 101 28.63 -14.94 14.20
CA LEU A 101 29.67 -15.51 13.35
C LEU A 101 31.06 -15.26 13.92
N ARG A 102 31.31 -14.04 14.43
CA ARG A 102 32.57 -13.70 15.12
C ARG A 102 32.85 -14.61 16.31
N ASP A 103 31.86 -14.84 17.18
CA ASP A 103 32.02 -15.73 18.33
C ASP A 103 32.33 -17.17 17.91
N ARG A 104 31.73 -17.68 16.85
CA ARG A 104 32.01 -19.01 16.31
C ARG A 104 33.41 -19.10 15.72
N LEU A 105 33.82 -18.11 14.95
CA LEU A 105 35.19 -18.05 14.37
C LEU A 105 36.24 -17.95 15.49
N LEU A 106 36.03 -17.11 16.49
CA LEU A 106 36.93 -17.02 17.66
C LEU A 106 36.94 -18.31 18.48
N GLY A 107 35.82 -18.98 18.60
CA GLY A 107 35.75 -20.31 19.22
C GLY A 107 36.62 -21.34 18.48
N SER A 108 36.47 -21.39 17.16
CA SER A 108 37.30 -22.25 16.30
C SER A 108 38.78 -21.89 16.41
N TYR A 109 39.11 -20.61 16.31
CA TYR A 109 40.49 -20.15 16.47
C TYR A 109 41.11 -20.60 17.81
N ARG A 110 40.45 -20.33 18.94
CA ARG A 110 40.90 -20.71 20.29
C ARG A 110 41.03 -22.22 20.46
N TYR A 111 40.20 -23.00 19.77
CA TYR A 111 40.29 -24.46 19.84
C TYR A 111 41.42 -25.01 19.00
N TYR A 112 41.51 -24.63 17.72
CA TYR A 112 42.44 -25.25 16.78
C TYR A 112 43.89 -24.75 16.96
N THR A 113 44.11 -23.53 17.45
CA THR A 113 45.47 -22.99 17.68
C THR A 113 46.01 -23.24 19.08
N ASP A 114 45.19 -23.76 20.03
CA ASP A 114 45.66 -24.14 21.37
C ASP A 114 46.40 -25.45 21.32
N PRO A 115 47.76 -25.48 21.66
CA PRO A 115 48.55 -26.71 21.65
C PRO A 115 48.06 -27.77 22.65
N LYS A 116 47.28 -27.37 23.67
CA LYS A 116 46.70 -28.31 24.61
C LYS A 116 45.49 -29.02 24.07
N LYS A 117 44.69 -28.36 23.22
CA LYS A 117 43.45 -28.89 22.62
C LYS A 117 43.72 -29.52 21.26
N ASN A 118 44.68 -29.02 20.52
CA ASN A 118 45.08 -29.48 19.20
C ASN A 118 46.61 -29.60 19.14
N PRO A 119 47.20 -30.63 19.79
CA PRO A 119 48.65 -30.76 19.91
C PRO A 119 49.40 -30.87 18.56
N LEU A 120 48.73 -31.43 17.57
CA LEU A 120 49.32 -31.61 16.23
C LEU A 120 49.17 -30.38 15.32
N GLN A 121 48.46 -29.32 15.81
CA GLN A 121 48.15 -28.10 15.00
C GLN A 121 47.63 -28.45 13.61
N ALA A 122 46.71 -29.44 13.55
CA ALA A 122 46.14 -29.98 12.32
C ALA A 122 44.63 -29.98 12.38
N TRP A 123 43.98 -29.95 11.28
CA TRP A 123 42.53 -30.07 11.13
C TRP A 123 42.16 -30.85 9.87
N SER A 124 40.97 -31.39 9.83
CA SER A 124 40.46 -32.08 8.64
C SER A 124 40.07 -31.10 7.53
N GLU A 125 40.09 -31.55 6.30
CA GLU A 125 39.58 -30.82 5.14
C GLU A 125 38.13 -30.32 5.35
N MET A 126 37.25 -31.13 5.97
CA MET A 126 35.88 -30.74 6.30
C MET A 126 35.82 -29.61 7.34
N GLU A 127 36.69 -29.65 8.36
CA GLU A 127 36.75 -28.60 9.39
C GLU A 127 37.24 -27.28 8.78
N LYS A 128 38.22 -27.35 7.87
CA LYS A 128 38.70 -26.21 7.09
C LYS A 128 37.58 -25.61 6.24
N GLU A 129 36.90 -26.42 5.45
CA GLU A 129 35.80 -25.98 4.60
C GLU A 129 34.70 -25.30 5.41
N ALA A 130 34.34 -25.87 6.57
CA ALA A 130 33.34 -25.28 7.46
C ALA A 130 33.80 -23.93 8.03
N PHE A 131 35.07 -23.79 8.36
CA PHE A 131 35.64 -22.52 8.81
C PHE A 131 35.64 -21.47 7.69
N ASP A 132 36.13 -21.84 6.50
CA ASP A 132 36.21 -20.94 5.34
C ASP A 132 34.81 -20.41 4.98
N LYS A 133 33.79 -21.25 5.04
CA LYS A 133 32.40 -20.83 4.79
C LYS A 133 31.90 -19.84 5.85
N LEU A 134 32.16 -20.11 7.14
CA LEU A 134 31.82 -19.18 8.21
C LEU A 134 32.55 -17.85 8.07
N PHE A 135 33.80 -17.89 7.62
CA PHE A 135 34.62 -16.71 7.41
C PHE A 135 34.09 -15.87 6.24
N TYR A 136 33.71 -16.52 5.14
CA TYR A 136 33.08 -15.87 4.00
C TYR A 136 31.75 -15.19 4.41
N ASP A 137 30.88 -15.89 5.15
CA ASP A 137 29.61 -15.32 5.64
C ASP A 137 29.86 -14.09 6.56
N TYR A 138 30.95 -14.11 7.33
CA TYR A 138 31.36 -13.00 8.19
C TYR A 138 31.83 -11.77 7.39
N GLU A 139 32.60 -12.00 6.31
CA GLU A 139 33.03 -10.94 5.40
C GLU A 139 31.88 -10.28 4.67
N GLU A 140 30.92 -11.07 4.16
CA GLU A 140 29.72 -10.57 3.49
C GLU A 140 28.89 -9.63 4.39
N LEU A 141 28.92 -9.85 5.70
CA LEU A 141 28.26 -8.97 6.68
C LEU A 141 29.10 -7.75 7.10
N GLY A 142 30.30 -7.57 6.53
CA GLY A 142 31.20 -6.45 6.83
C GLY A 142 32.06 -6.69 8.07
N GLY A 143 32.57 -7.90 8.23
CA GLY A 143 33.47 -8.29 9.32
C GLY A 143 34.72 -7.43 9.44
N ASP A 144 35.30 -7.38 10.64
CA ASP A 144 36.40 -6.48 10.99
C ASP A 144 37.80 -7.02 10.65
N GLY A 145 38.79 -6.10 10.65
CA GLY A 145 40.18 -6.39 10.29
C GLY A 145 40.94 -7.32 11.24
N PHE A 146 40.49 -7.51 12.50
CA PHE A 146 41.15 -8.44 13.45
C PHE A 146 41.06 -9.88 12.95
N MET A 147 39.91 -10.27 12.41
CA MET A 147 39.74 -11.61 11.85
C MET A 147 40.68 -11.87 10.69
N HIS A 148 40.86 -10.89 9.79
CA HIS A 148 41.79 -10.99 8.66
C HIS A 148 43.24 -10.94 9.06
N SER A 149 43.59 -10.10 10.02
CA SER A 149 45.01 -9.90 10.41
C SER A 149 45.55 -10.97 11.35
N THR A 150 44.71 -11.64 12.11
CA THR A 150 45.12 -12.54 13.19
C THR A 150 44.53 -13.94 13.06
N VAL A 151 43.19 -14.03 12.92
CA VAL A 151 42.51 -15.34 12.96
C VAL A 151 42.74 -16.12 11.69
N GLU A 152 42.50 -15.52 10.54
CA GLU A 152 42.64 -16.16 9.23
C GLU A 152 44.08 -16.69 8.99
N PRO A 153 45.18 -15.92 9.19
CA PRO A 153 46.54 -16.41 9.00
C PRO A 153 46.89 -17.54 9.97
N ALA A 154 46.44 -17.45 11.21
CA ALA A 154 46.71 -18.50 12.19
C ALA A 154 45.99 -19.82 11.88
N MET A 155 44.76 -19.74 11.38
CA MET A 155 44.01 -20.91 10.94
C MET A 155 44.57 -21.49 9.63
N ALA A 156 45.00 -20.64 8.70
CA ALA A 156 45.64 -21.07 7.46
C ALA A 156 47.02 -21.78 7.68
N ALA A 157 47.67 -21.52 8.82
CA ALA A 157 48.93 -22.17 9.18
C ALA A 157 48.78 -23.61 9.69
N LEU A 158 47.53 -24.06 9.97
CA LEU A 158 47.29 -25.42 10.43
C LEU A 158 47.47 -26.44 9.31
N GLU A 159 48.03 -27.65 9.67
CA GLU A 159 48.08 -28.78 8.74
C GLU A 159 46.68 -29.22 8.32
N VAL A 160 46.41 -29.29 7.02
CA VAL A 160 45.15 -29.81 6.49
C VAL A 160 45.29 -31.30 6.20
N VAL A 161 44.52 -32.11 6.90
CA VAL A 161 44.50 -33.56 6.69
C VAL A 161 43.34 -33.92 5.77
N LEU A 162 43.65 -34.57 4.64
CA LEU A 162 42.65 -35.00 3.66
C LEU A 162 41.72 -36.06 4.24
N MET A 163 40.46 -36.03 3.87
CA MET A 163 39.46 -37.00 4.31
C MET A 163 39.79 -38.44 3.86
N THR A 164 40.63 -38.60 2.84
CA THR A 164 41.12 -39.90 2.36
C THR A 164 42.22 -40.50 3.22
N ASP A 165 42.96 -39.66 4.02
CA ASP A 165 44.01 -40.17 4.95
C ASP A 165 43.40 -40.51 6.32
N THR A 166 42.70 -41.64 6.35
CA THR A 166 42.03 -42.09 7.54
C THR A 166 42.96 -42.38 8.74
N ALA A 167 44.21 -42.80 8.47
CA ALA A 167 45.20 -43.06 9.52
C ALA A 167 45.63 -41.77 10.21
N ARG A 168 45.95 -40.73 9.43
CA ARG A 168 46.34 -39.42 9.97
C ARG A 168 45.17 -38.74 10.68
N LEU A 169 43.94 -38.85 10.13
CA LEU A 169 42.73 -38.34 10.78
C LEU A 169 42.50 -39.01 12.15
N ALA A 170 42.64 -40.32 12.24
CA ALA A 170 42.49 -41.04 13.50
C ALA A 170 43.54 -40.61 14.53
N GLU A 171 44.78 -40.35 14.11
CA GLU A 171 45.82 -39.85 14.98
C GLU A 171 45.50 -38.47 15.51
N VAL A 172 45.10 -37.50 14.62
CA VAL A 172 44.70 -36.13 15.03
C VAL A 172 43.55 -36.18 16.02
N MET A 173 42.50 -36.95 15.74
CA MET A 173 41.34 -37.08 16.66
C MET A 173 41.71 -37.71 18.00
N LYS A 174 42.60 -38.70 18.01
CA LYS A 174 43.09 -39.34 19.25
C LYS A 174 43.85 -38.33 20.12
N GLN A 175 44.71 -37.53 19.54
CA GLN A 175 45.49 -36.52 20.26
C GLN A 175 44.64 -35.38 20.84
N ARG A 176 43.51 -35.09 20.23
CA ARG A 176 42.54 -34.07 20.71
C ARG A 176 41.66 -34.59 21.86
N LEU A 177 41.50 -35.91 22.00
CA LEU A 177 40.66 -36.54 23.03
C LEU A 177 41.44 -36.87 24.34
N GLY A 178 42.76 -36.83 24.30
CA GLY A 178 43.64 -37.12 25.43
C GLY A 178 44.05 -35.92 26.18
#